data_4770f0108969a7586542055a4c744747
#
_entry.id   4770f0108969a7586542055a4c744747
#
_cell.length_a   1.000
_cell.length_b   1.000
_cell.length_c   1.000
_cell.angle_alpha   90.00
_cell.angle_beta   90.00
_cell.angle_gamma   90.00
#
_symmetry.space_group_name_H-M   'P 1'
#
loop_
_entity.id
_entity.type
_entity.pdbx_description
1 polymer ?
#
loop_
_entity_poly.entity_id
_entity_poly.type
_entity_poly.pdbx_seq_one_letter_code
_entity_poly.pdbx_strand_id
1 'polypeptide(L)'
;MTLRFGTLPIAACVLIVPEVMKARRLILCAVFLTAAACSGRNPAAPDAAAGQFVMIGFDGSRNLPCCRSTDSSGVVVALAGGALQIGWNTPLGAYTWDVIRTYDYPNGTSTQAQLPFSTGSYRLDGATLTLSDSKGLSLTGSIAGNIITVAGGGHTYQFLRLIEMPH
;
A
#
# COMPACT_ATOMS: atom_id res chain seq x y z
N MET A 1 -24.11 7.37 33.82
CA MET A 1 -22.97 7.93 33.08
C MET A 1 -23.53 8.52 31.78
N THR A 2 -23.79 9.83 31.79
CA THR A 2 -24.64 10.53 30.81
C THR A 2 -23.75 11.23 29.77
N LEU A 3 -23.82 10.81 28.51
CA LEU A 3 -23.14 11.43 27.41
C LEU A 3 -23.88 12.71 26.99
N ARG A 4 -23.21 13.87 27.10
CA ARG A 4 -23.68 15.15 26.59
C ARG A 4 -23.26 15.30 25.14
N PHE A 5 -24.24 15.40 24.25
CA PHE A 5 -24.05 15.84 22.87
C PHE A 5 -23.91 17.36 22.84
N GLY A 6 -22.77 17.85 22.39
CA GLY A 6 -22.53 19.25 22.15
C GLY A 6 -23.11 19.68 20.80
N THR A 7 -24.09 20.57 20.83
CA THR A 7 -24.65 21.26 19.66
C THR A 7 -23.69 22.34 19.18
N LEU A 8 -23.29 22.29 17.91
CA LEU A 8 -22.56 23.36 17.21
C LEU A 8 -23.53 24.48 16.81
N PRO A 9 -23.14 25.74 16.97
CA PRO A 9 -23.98 26.86 16.58
C PRO A 9 -23.89 27.10 15.07
N ILE A 10 -25.05 27.17 14.43
CA ILE A 10 -25.22 27.62 13.06
C ILE A 10 -25.03 29.14 13.05
N ALA A 11 -23.95 29.62 12.45
CA ALA A 11 -23.74 31.06 12.21
C ALA A 11 -24.67 31.52 11.10
N ALA A 12 -25.69 32.28 11.50
CA ALA A 12 -26.58 32.98 10.58
C ALA A 12 -25.84 34.18 9.94
N CYS A 13 -25.60 34.14 8.63
CA CYS A 13 -25.23 35.30 7.85
C CYS A 13 -26.42 36.21 7.66
N VAL A 14 -26.46 37.29 8.41
CA VAL A 14 -27.40 38.39 8.22
C VAL A 14 -26.91 39.25 7.03
N LEU A 15 -27.64 39.20 5.91
CA LEU A 15 -27.46 40.10 4.78
C LEU A 15 -28.12 41.44 5.14
N ILE A 16 -27.31 42.45 5.41
CA ILE A 16 -27.74 43.85 5.44
C ILE A 16 -27.63 44.38 4.03
N VAL A 17 -28.78 44.67 3.43
CA VAL A 17 -28.87 45.37 2.15
C VAL A 17 -29.06 46.86 2.45
N PRO A 18 -28.18 47.78 2.05
CA PRO A 18 -28.54 49.19 1.95
C PRO A 18 -29.04 49.48 0.56
N GLU A 19 -30.28 49.96 0.49
CA GLU A 19 -30.79 50.68 -0.69
C GLU A 19 -29.99 51.95 -0.92
N VAL A 20 -30.02 52.34 -2.19
CA VAL A 20 -29.90 53.63 -2.83
C VAL A 20 -28.67 53.83 -3.72
N MET A 21 -29.00 54.00 -4.92
CA MET A 21 -28.63 54.96 -5.97
C MET A 21 -28.12 54.35 -7.28
N LYS A 22 -28.93 54.76 -8.28
CA LYS A 22 -28.71 54.69 -9.73
C LYS A 22 -27.28 55.07 -10.14
N ALA A 23 -26.58 54.14 -10.76
CA ALA A 23 -25.64 54.46 -11.85
C ALA A 23 -25.32 53.19 -12.63
N ARG A 24 -25.57 53.25 -13.93
CA ARG A 24 -25.14 52.27 -14.92
C ARG A 24 -23.63 52.03 -14.81
N ARG A 25 -23.23 50.91 -14.31
CA ARG A 25 -21.94 50.26 -14.64
C ARG A 25 -22.12 48.75 -14.43
N LEU A 26 -22.01 48.04 -15.52
CA LEU A 26 -21.81 46.59 -15.53
C LEU A 26 -20.63 46.27 -14.63
N ILE A 27 -20.88 45.83 -13.43
CA ILE A 27 -19.88 45.15 -12.62
C ILE A 27 -20.13 43.69 -12.86
N LEU A 28 -19.25 43.08 -13.64
CA LEU A 28 -19.06 41.65 -13.74
C LEU A 28 -18.69 41.15 -12.34
N CYS A 29 -19.67 40.73 -11.56
CA CYS A 29 -19.39 39.96 -10.37
C CYS A 29 -18.88 38.60 -10.85
N ALA A 30 -17.56 38.50 -11.02
CA ALA A 30 -16.89 37.24 -11.06
C ALA A 30 -17.05 36.59 -9.67
N VAL A 31 -18.09 35.79 -9.54
CA VAL A 31 -18.23 34.87 -8.40
C VAL A 31 -17.10 33.88 -8.55
N PHE A 32 -15.97 34.15 -7.91
CA PHE A 32 -14.99 33.12 -7.60
C PHE A 32 -15.68 32.13 -6.66
N LEU A 33 -16.31 31.13 -7.23
CA LEU A 33 -16.55 29.87 -6.55
C LEU A 33 -15.15 29.31 -6.26
N THR A 34 -14.58 29.70 -5.12
CA THR A 34 -13.56 28.91 -4.48
C THR A 34 -14.25 27.60 -4.12
N ALA A 35 -14.23 26.65 -5.05
CA ALA A 35 -14.38 25.27 -4.73
C ALA A 35 -13.22 24.97 -3.77
N ALA A 36 -13.47 25.17 -2.47
CA ALA A 36 -12.70 24.49 -1.44
C ALA A 36 -12.88 23.02 -1.77
N ALA A 37 -11.98 22.50 -2.58
CA ALA A 37 -11.74 21.09 -2.66
C ALA A 37 -11.34 20.69 -1.24
N CYS A 38 -12.34 20.44 -0.40
CA CYS A 38 -12.17 19.53 0.70
C CYS A 38 -11.65 18.25 0.03
N SER A 39 -10.34 18.10 0.01
CA SER A 39 -9.73 16.80 -0.08
C SER A 39 -10.12 16.05 1.19
N GLY A 40 -11.44 15.83 1.33
CA GLY A 40 -11.97 14.86 2.24
C GLY A 40 -11.26 13.58 1.83
N ARG A 41 -10.29 13.16 2.65
CA ARG A 41 -9.94 11.76 2.71
C ARG A 41 -11.28 11.07 2.84
N ASN A 42 -11.77 10.48 1.74
CA ASN A 42 -12.86 9.54 1.81
C ASN A 42 -12.44 8.52 2.87
N PRO A 43 -13.13 8.44 4.03
CA PRO A 43 -12.86 7.38 4.96
C PRO A 43 -13.20 6.10 4.21
N ALA A 44 -12.14 5.37 3.83
CA ALA A 44 -12.20 3.97 3.46
C ALA A 44 -12.99 3.60 2.19
N ALA A 45 -12.52 4.02 1.04
CA ALA A 45 -12.39 2.97 0.03
C ALA A 45 -11.33 2.00 0.60
N PRO A 46 -11.63 0.69 0.76
CA PRO A 46 -10.63 -0.26 1.21
C PRO A 46 -9.43 -0.07 0.29
N ASP A 47 -8.26 0.21 0.89
CA ASP A 47 -7.05 0.46 0.14
C ASP A 47 -6.87 -0.71 -0.84
N ALA A 48 -6.91 -0.44 -2.13
CA ALA A 48 -6.82 -1.47 -3.16
C ALA A 48 -5.55 -2.32 -3.04
N ALA A 49 -4.54 -1.81 -2.32
CA ALA A 49 -3.34 -2.54 -1.97
C ALA A 49 -3.47 -3.40 -0.72
N ALA A 50 -4.45 -3.15 0.17
CA ALA A 50 -4.54 -3.88 1.43
C ALA A 50 -4.85 -5.37 1.20
N GLY A 51 -4.15 -6.23 1.93
CA GLY A 51 -4.36 -7.67 1.87
C GLY A 51 -3.12 -8.50 2.16
N GLN A 52 -3.30 -9.81 2.07
CA GLN A 52 -2.25 -10.81 2.09
C GLN A 52 -1.93 -11.30 0.68
N PHE A 53 -0.66 -11.46 0.39
CA PHE A 53 -0.17 -11.86 -0.92
C PHE A 53 0.91 -12.93 -0.77
N VAL A 54 0.92 -13.91 -1.67
CA VAL A 54 1.99 -14.91 -1.75
C VAL A 54 2.87 -14.63 -2.96
N MET A 55 4.17 -14.84 -2.81
CA MET A 55 5.10 -14.71 -3.92
C MET A 55 4.86 -15.83 -4.93
N ILE A 56 4.67 -15.45 -6.19
CA ILE A 56 4.46 -16.36 -7.32
C ILE A 56 5.57 -16.26 -8.36
N GLY A 57 6.48 -15.29 -8.23
CA GLY A 57 7.56 -15.12 -9.17
C GLY A 57 8.68 -14.21 -8.65
N PHE A 58 9.88 -14.46 -9.18
CA PHE A 58 11.09 -13.71 -8.90
C PHE A 58 11.93 -13.63 -10.17
N ASP A 59 12.35 -12.41 -10.57
CA ASP A 59 13.17 -12.14 -11.76
C ASP A 59 12.67 -12.83 -13.03
N GLY A 60 11.35 -12.81 -13.24
CA GLY A 60 10.70 -13.44 -14.39
C GLY A 60 10.49 -14.96 -14.25
N SER A 61 11.09 -15.63 -13.27
CA SER A 61 10.83 -17.03 -13.00
C SER A 61 9.52 -17.17 -12.21
N ARG A 62 8.62 -18.02 -12.70
CA ARG A 62 7.39 -18.41 -11.99
C ARG A 62 7.54 -19.78 -11.32
N ASN A 63 8.68 -20.44 -11.49
CA ASN A 63 8.95 -21.75 -10.87
C ASN A 63 9.75 -21.54 -9.59
N LEU A 64 9.06 -21.51 -8.46
CA LEU A 64 9.69 -21.55 -7.14
C LEU A 64 9.77 -23.01 -6.66
N PRO A 65 10.86 -23.42 -5.98
CA PRO A 65 12.03 -22.65 -5.60
C PRO A 65 12.98 -22.31 -6.75
N CYS A 66 13.53 -21.08 -6.70
CA CYS A 66 14.49 -20.60 -7.70
C CYS A 66 15.77 -20.09 -7.03
N CYS A 67 16.68 -19.58 -7.85
CA CYS A 67 17.80 -18.73 -7.43
C CYS A 67 18.70 -19.42 -6.42
N ARG A 68 19.13 -20.65 -6.78
CA ARG A 68 19.98 -21.49 -5.93
C ARG A 68 21.39 -20.93 -5.82
N SER A 69 21.89 -20.90 -4.62
CA SER A 69 23.29 -20.59 -4.32
C SER A 69 23.84 -21.62 -3.36
N THR A 70 25.14 -21.92 -3.46
CA THR A 70 25.80 -22.83 -2.52
C THR A 70 26.73 -21.99 -1.65
N ASP A 71 26.62 -22.14 -0.34
CA ASP A 71 27.53 -21.49 0.60
C ASP A 71 28.87 -22.24 0.76
N SER A 72 29.79 -21.69 1.55
CA SER A 72 31.12 -22.28 1.77
C SER A 72 31.09 -23.63 2.51
N SER A 73 29.96 -23.98 3.15
CA SER A 73 29.76 -25.26 3.84
C SER A 73 29.11 -26.32 2.93
N GLY A 74 28.82 -25.98 1.69
CA GLY A 74 28.17 -26.86 0.72
C GLY A 74 26.64 -26.90 0.86
N VAL A 75 26.04 -26.05 1.70
CA VAL A 75 24.57 -25.94 1.82
C VAL A 75 24.04 -25.20 0.61
N VAL A 76 23.08 -25.81 -0.09
CA VAL A 76 22.38 -25.14 -1.19
C VAL A 76 21.19 -24.39 -0.63
N VAL A 77 21.16 -23.07 -0.85
CA VAL A 77 20.06 -22.18 -0.44
C VAL A 77 19.27 -21.78 -1.67
N ALA A 78 17.95 -21.91 -1.61
CA ALA A 78 17.05 -21.47 -2.67
C ALA A 78 15.92 -20.62 -2.13
N LEU A 79 15.44 -19.67 -2.94
CA LEU A 79 14.23 -18.91 -2.65
C LEU A 79 13.01 -19.76 -2.98
N ALA A 80 12.26 -20.18 -1.96
CA ALA A 80 11.09 -21.03 -2.11
C ALA A 80 9.78 -20.26 -2.19
N GLY A 81 9.77 -18.99 -1.76
CA GLY A 81 8.57 -18.18 -1.77
C GLY A 81 8.66 -16.96 -0.86
N GLY A 82 7.52 -16.38 -0.55
CA GLY A 82 7.41 -15.27 0.39
C GLY A 82 5.96 -14.88 0.61
N ALA A 83 5.73 -14.10 1.66
CA ALA A 83 4.45 -13.52 2.01
C ALA A 83 4.60 -12.01 2.18
N LEU A 84 3.74 -11.24 1.50
CA LEU A 84 3.65 -9.80 1.62
C LEU A 84 2.29 -9.45 2.24
N GLN A 85 2.31 -8.70 3.31
CA GLN A 85 1.11 -8.18 3.97
C GLN A 85 1.13 -6.65 3.86
N ILE A 86 0.06 -6.07 3.33
CA ILE A 86 -0.09 -4.62 3.15
C ILE A 86 -1.35 -4.19 3.87
N GLY A 87 -1.23 -3.34 4.90
CA GLY A 87 -2.39 -2.85 5.66
C GLY A 87 -3.25 -3.95 6.31
N TRP A 88 -2.78 -5.19 6.32
CA TRP A 88 -3.45 -6.37 6.87
C TRP A 88 -2.70 -6.81 8.13
N ASN A 89 -3.37 -6.81 9.28
CA ASN A 89 -2.74 -7.04 10.58
C ASN A 89 -1.51 -6.15 10.87
N THR A 90 -1.38 -5.05 10.11
CA THR A 90 -0.34 -4.03 10.25
C THR A 90 -1.01 -2.67 10.40
N PRO A 91 -0.35 -1.66 10.98
CA PRO A 91 -0.86 -0.29 10.97
C PRO A 91 -1.20 0.17 9.56
N LEU A 92 -2.19 1.07 9.43
CA LEU A 92 -2.51 1.70 8.14
C LEU A 92 -1.25 2.36 7.55
N GLY A 93 -1.00 2.08 6.27
CA GLY A 93 0.19 2.58 5.58
C GLY A 93 1.44 1.75 5.81
N ALA A 94 1.38 0.64 6.56
CA ALA A 94 2.51 -0.24 6.81
C ALA A 94 2.41 -1.55 6.01
N TYR A 95 3.56 -2.14 5.75
CA TYR A 95 3.67 -3.48 5.19
C TYR A 95 4.67 -4.33 5.96
N THR A 96 4.53 -5.65 5.86
CA THR A 96 5.52 -6.65 6.24
C THR A 96 5.75 -7.63 5.10
N TRP A 97 6.98 -8.04 4.93
CA TRP A 97 7.35 -8.99 3.90
C TRP A 97 8.33 -10.02 4.46
N ASP A 98 7.96 -11.28 4.34
CA ASP A 98 8.79 -12.43 4.70
C ASP A 98 9.17 -13.21 3.45
N VAL A 99 10.36 -13.78 3.45
CA VAL A 99 10.82 -14.73 2.43
C VAL A 99 10.92 -16.12 3.01
N ILE A 100 10.62 -17.12 2.19
CA ILE A 100 10.78 -18.53 2.52
C ILE A 100 11.98 -19.05 1.75
N ARG A 101 12.95 -19.61 2.48
CA ARG A 101 14.15 -20.24 1.91
C ARG A 101 14.16 -21.73 2.21
N THR A 102 14.61 -22.52 1.26
CA THR A 102 15.00 -23.92 1.47
C THR A 102 16.51 -24.01 1.63
N TYR A 103 16.92 -24.89 2.49
CA TYR A 103 18.32 -25.21 2.77
C TYR A 103 18.52 -26.69 2.57
N ASP A 104 19.24 -27.08 1.51
CA ASP A 104 19.56 -28.46 1.20
C ASP A 104 20.99 -28.73 1.68
N TYR A 105 21.15 -29.59 2.66
CA TYR A 105 22.43 -29.89 3.29
C TYR A 105 23.15 -31.05 2.56
N PRO A 106 24.50 -31.12 2.62
CA PRO A 106 25.28 -32.16 1.97
C PRO A 106 24.95 -33.57 2.45
N ASN A 107 24.39 -33.70 3.66
CA ASN A 107 23.95 -35.00 4.22
C ASN A 107 22.61 -35.50 3.67
N GLY A 108 22.01 -34.79 2.71
CA GLY A 108 20.73 -35.13 2.11
C GLY A 108 19.49 -34.64 2.88
N THR A 109 19.67 -33.93 4.00
CA THR A 109 18.52 -33.31 4.69
C THR A 109 18.14 -31.98 4.05
N SER A 110 16.86 -31.60 4.14
CA SER A 110 16.36 -30.34 3.68
C SER A 110 15.50 -29.68 4.76
N THR A 111 15.64 -28.38 4.94
CA THR A 111 14.82 -27.57 5.84
C THR A 111 14.27 -26.35 5.14
N GLN A 112 13.18 -25.79 5.68
CA GLN A 112 12.65 -24.50 5.26
C GLN A 112 12.65 -23.53 6.43
N ALA A 113 12.95 -22.26 6.14
CA ALA A 113 12.83 -21.18 7.09
C ALA A 113 12.09 -20.00 6.47
N GLN A 114 11.14 -19.44 7.23
CA GLN A 114 10.53 -18.17 6.95
C GLN A 114 11.33 -17.09 7.66
N LEU A 115 11.81 -16.12 6.93
CA LEU A 115 12.70 -15.07 7.44
C LEU A 115 12.08 -13.69 7.13
N PRO A 116 12.04 -12.78 8.12
CA PRO A 116 11.63 -11.40 7.84
C PRO A 116 12.60 -10.78 6.83
N PHE A 117 12.06 -10.27 5.73
CA PHE A 117 12.85 -9.64 4.68
C PHE A 117 12.82 -8.12 4.82
N SER A 118 11.63 -7.54 4.91
CA SER A 118 11.45 -6.09 5.01
C SER A 118 10.16 -5.74 5.73
N THR A 119 10.19 -4.64 6.48
CA THR A 119 9.01 -4.00 7.05
C THR A 119 9.13 -2.50 6.85
N GLY A 120 8.01 -1.84 6.58
CA GLY A 120 8.05 -0.40 6.34
C GLY A 120 6.71 0.19 6.03
N SER A 121 6.73 1.27 5.25
CA SER A 121 5.54 1.96 4.79
C SER A 121 5.28 1.69 3.31
N TYR A 122 4.00 1.75 2.92
CA TYR A 122 3.61 1.74 1.53
C TYR A 122 2.86 3.00 1.14
N ARG A 123 2.92 3.32 -0.13
CA ARG A 123 2.13 4.37 -0.77
C ARG A 123 1.52 3.81 -2.05
N LEU A 124 0.23 4.06 -2.23
CA LEU A 124 -0.49 3.78 -3.47
C LEU A 124 -0.85 5.11 -4.14
N ASP A 125 -0.47 5.26 -5.42
CA ASP A 125 -0.80 6.41 -6.25
C ASP A 125 -1.39 5.89 -7.58
N GLY A 126 -2.72 5.91 -7.68
CA GLY A 126 -3.44 5.19 -8.73
C GLY A 126 -3.15 3.68 -8.66
N ALA A 127 -2.56 3.12 -9.71
CA ALA A 127 -2.12 1.73 -9.75
C ALA A 127 -0.65 1.54 -9.35
N THR A 128 0.08 2.60 -9.03
CA THR A 128 1.49 2.55 -8.68
C THR A 128 1.66 2.32 -7.18
N LEU A 129 2.28 1.21 -6.82
CA LEU A 129 2.62 0.85 -5.44
C LEU A 129 4.11 1.15 -5.19
N THR A 130 4.39 1.85 -4.10
CA THR A 130 5.76 2.03 -3.61
C THR A 130 5.86 1.45 -2.21
N LEU A 131 6.85 0.58 -1.98
CA LEU A 131 7.21 0.03 -0.67
C LEU A 131 8.55 0.63 -0.25
N SER A 132 8.64 1.12 0.98
CA SER A 132 9.87 1.73 1.50
C SER A 132 10.11 1.29 2.93
N ASP A 133 11.34 0.89 3.26
CA ASP A 133 11.74 0.53 4.61
C ASP A 133 12.75 1.52 5.21
N SER A 134 13.03 1.37 6.50
CA SER A 134 14.01 2.20 7.22
C SER A 134 15.46 1.88 6.87
N LYS A 135 15.73 0.80 6.14
CA LYS A 135 17.06 0.35 5.73
C LYS A 135 17.45 0.84 4.34
N GLY A 136 16.56 1.63 3.69
CA GLY A 136 16.79 2.19 2.35
C GLY A 136 16.29 1.32 1.21
N LEU A 137 15.59 0.21 1.48
CA LEU A 137 14.91 -0.54 0.41
C LEU A 137 13.76 0.33 -0.12
N SER A 138 13.75 0.51 -1.43
CA SER A 138 12.64 1.14 -2.15
C SER A 138 12.28 0.27 -3.35
N LEU A 139 11.05 -0.20 -3.37
CA LEU A 139 10.50 -0.98 -4.46
C LEU A 139 9.31 -0.25 -5.05
N THR A 140 9.26 -0.15 -6.36
CA THR A 140 8.16 0.49 -7.07
C THR A 140 7.56 -0.48 -8.08
N GLY A 141 6.27 -0.46 -8.23
CA GLY A 141 5.60 -1.36 -9.16
C GLY A 141 4.12 -1.04 -9.34
N SER A 142 3.35 -2.04 -9.68
CA SER A 142 1.95 -1.89 -10.01
C SER A 142 1.07 -2.97 -9.38
N ILE A 143 -0.20 -2.63 -9.23
CA ILE A 143 -1.27 -3.55 -8.87
C ILE A 143 -2.17 -3.73 -10.08
N ALA A 144 -2.32 -4.95 -10.55
CA ALA A 144 -3.20 -5.32 -11.66
C ALA A 144 -4.11 -6.47 -11.22
N GLY A 145 -5.35 -6.15 -10.86
CA GLY A 145 -6.28 -7.12 -10.27
C GLY A 145 -5.73 -7.72 -8.97
N ASN A 146 -5.52 -9.02 -8.96
CA ASN A 146 -5.00 -9.75 -7.80
C ASN A 146 -3.46 -9.90 -7.80
N ILE A 147 -2.76 -9.29 -8.75
CA ILE A 147 -1.31 -9.42 -8.88
C ILE A 147 -0.64 -8.09 -8.55
N ILE A 148 0.36 -8.16 -7.66
CA ILE A 148 1.31 -7.09 -7.41
C ILE A 148 2.61 -7.46 -8.10
N THR A 149 3.17 -6.53 -8.85
CA THR A 149 4.54 -6.62 -9.38
C THR A 149 5.33 -5.43 -8.87
N VAL A 150 6.41 -5.66 -8.15
CA VAL A 150 7.31 -4.61 -7.65
C VAL A 150 8.75 -4.91 -8.04
N ALA A 151 9.51 -3.86 -8.30
CA ALA A 151 10.92 -3.94 -8.69
C ALA A 151 11.78 -2.96 -7.86
N GLY A 152 13.00 -3.36 -7.58
CA GLY A 152 14.01 -2.54 -6.90
C GLY A 152 15.21 -3.40 -6.49
N GLY A 153 16.35 -2.75 -6.24
CA GLY A 153 17.60 -3.46 -5.92
C GLY A 153 18.10 -4.42 -7.01
N GLY A 154 17.69 -4.20 -8.28
CA GLY A 154 18.04 -5.07 -9.41
C GLY A 154 17.13 -6.30 -9.55
N HIS A 155 16.10 -6.43 -8.76
CA HIS A 155 15.20 -7.59 -8.75
C HIS A 155 13.75 -7.19 -9.00
N THR A 156 12.95 -8.15 -9.53
CA THR A 156 11.51 -8.04 -9.74
C THR A 156 10.80 -9.15 -9.01
N TYR A 157 9.75 -8.80 -8.27
CA TYR A 157 8.96 -9.71 -7.46
C TYR A 157 7.51 -9.67 -7.89
N GLN A 158 6.87 -10.83 -7.98
CA GLN A 158 5.45 -10.96 -8.28
C GLN A 158 4.73 -11.68 -7.15
N PHE A 159 3.59 -11.12 -6.76
CA PHE A 159 2.75 -11.64 -5.69
C PHE A 159 1.32 -11.77 -6.15
N LEU A 160 0.67 -12.84 -5.71
CA LEU A 160 -0.76 -13.08 -5.91
C LEU A 160 -1.51 -12.85 -4.60
N ARG A 161 -2.60 -12.10 -4.64
CA ARG A 161 -3.48 -11.90 -3.49
C ARG A 161 -4.12 -13.23 -3.08
N LEU A 162 -4.05 -13.55 -1.80
CA LEU A 162 -4.84 -14.61 -1.22
C LEU A 162 -6.28 -14.12 -1.11
N ILE A 163 -7.20 -14.75 -1.83
CA ILE A 163 -8.62 -14.51 -1.66
C ILE A 163 -9.01 -15.33 -0.44
N GLU A 164 -9.35 -14.67 0.67
CA GLU A 164 -10.01 -15.37 1.77
C GLU A 164 -11.33 -15.92 1.23
N MET A 165 -11.49 -17.24 1.27
CA MET A 165 -12.81 -17.81 1.06
C MET A 165 -13.71 -17.32 2.20
N PRO A 166 -14.88 -16.76 1.91
CA PRO A 166 -15.81 -16.39 2.97
C PRO A 166 -16.14 -17.65 3.77
N HIS A 167 -15.92 -17.58 5.07
CA HIS A 167 -16.29 -18.61 6.04
C HIS A 167 -17.81 -18.66 6.22
#